data_d601174d501d1e4170570318e7814445
#
_entry.id   d601174d501d1e4170570318e7814445
#
_cell.length_a   1.000
_cell.length_b   1.000
_cell.length_c   1.000
_cell.angle_alpha   90.00
_cell.angle_beta   90.00
_cell.angle_gamma   90.00
#
_symmetry.space_group_name_H-M   'P 1'
#
loop_
_entity.id
_entity.type
_entity.pdbx_description
1 polymer ?
#
loop_
_entity_poly.entity_id
_entity_poly.type
_entity_poly.pdbx_seq_one_letter_code
_entity_poly.pdbx_strand_id
1 'polypeptide(L)'
;MDYSGVLAALTVQAGVCAQMGSPFSGRVLGHVRADVERGGPCGAFFTAWDGCSLRELMDEAVSLRILGGLQHLVLSGADPGLAAVYPASGAEPDDAALASAIDRAVAGGR
;
A
#
# COMPACT_ATOMS: atom_id res chain seq x y z
N MET A 1 7.64 3.14 -17.77
CA MET A 1 6.36 2.62 -17.29
C MET A 1 5.40 3.76 -16.98
N ASP A 2 4.13 3.57 -17.30
CA ASP A 2 3.09 4.56 -17.04
C ASP A 2 2.26 4.15 -15.84
N TYR A 3 2.53 4.75 -14.70
CA TYR A 3 1.80 4.50 -13.46
C TYR A 3 0.80 5.61 -13.10
N SER A 4 0.47 6.49 -14.05
CA SER A 4 -0.45 7.61 -13.77
C SER A 4 -1.82 7.11 -13.27
N GLY A 5 -2.35 6.05 -13.87
CA GLY A 5 -3.58 5.42 -13.41
C GLY A 5 -3.44 4.81 -12.01
N VAL A 6 -2.33 4.12 -11.76
CA VAL A 6 -2.03 3.53 -10.45
C VAL A 6 -1.96 4.61 -9.37
N LEU A 7 -1.24 5.69 -9.62
CA LEU A 7 -1.11 6.80 -8.66
C LEU A 7 -2.48 7.42 -8.36
N ALA A 8 -3.31 7.62 -9.40
CA ALA A 8 -4.65 8.16 -9.23
C ALA A 8 -5.54 7.21 -8.40
N ALA A 9 -5.48 5.91 -8.67
CA ALA A 9 -6.26 4.90 -7.94
C ALA A 9 -5.86 4.85 -6.46
N LEU A 10 -4.56 4.90 -6.18
CA LEU A 10 -4.06 4.92 -4.80
C LEU A 10 -4.53 6.16 -4.04
N THR A 11 -4.52 7.31 -4.70
CA THR A 11 -5.00 8.57 -4.11
C THR A 11 -6.49 8.50 -3.77
N VAL A 12 -7.31 8.04 -4.70
CA VAL A 12 -8.76 7.90 -4.49
C VAL A 12 -9.03 6.92 -3.35
N GLN A 13 -8.41 5.76 -3.37
CA GLN A 13 -8.67 4.73 -2.37
C GLN A 13 -8.19 5.15 -0.97
N ALA A 14 -7.06 5.86 -0.88
CA ALA A 14 -6.58 6.38 0.40
C ALA A 14 -7.60 7.33 1.03
N GLY A 15 -8.20 8.22 0.22
CA GLY A 15 -9.24 9.13 0.67
C GLY A 15 -10.50 8.40 1.12
N VAL A 16 -10.92 7.37 0.39
CA VAL A 16 -12.07 6.54 0.74
C VAL A 16 -11.83 5.82 2.07
N CYS A 17 -10.66 5.20 2.25
CA CYS A 17 -10.32 4.52 3.50
C CYS A 17 -10.38 5.47 4.70
N ALA A 18 -9.84 6.67 4.57
CA ALA A 18 -9.87 7.67 5.63
C ALA A 18 -11.30 8.07 5.99
N GLN A 19 -12.16 8.29 4.98
CA GLN A 19 -13.56 8.66 5.19
C GLN A 19 -14.39 7.53 5.78
N MET A 20 -14.06 6.28 5.46
CA MET A 20 -14.78 5.10 5.94
C MET A 20 -14.32 4.63 7.32
N GLY A 21 -13.53 5.44 8.03
CA GLY A 21 -13.13 5.15 9.40
C GLY A 21 -11.84 4.36 9.55
N SER A 22 -11.03 4.27 8.50
CA SER A 22 -9.72 3.61 8.57
C SER A 22 -8.59 4.54 8.14
N PRO A 23 -8.24 5.55 8.98
CA PRO A 23 -7.13 6.46 8.65
C PRO A 23 -5.80 5.75 8.50
N PHE A 24 -5.57 4.65 9.21
CA PHE A 24 -4.34 3.86 9.06
C PHE A 24 -4.21 3.28 7.65
N SER A 25 -5.28 2.68 7.11
CA SER A 25 -5.29 2.17 5.73
C SER A 25 -4.99 3.28 4.71
N GLY A 26 -5.54 4.47 4.95
CA GLY A 26 -5.24 5.65 4.14
C GLY A 26 -3.75 6.01 4.18
N ARG A 27 -3.13 5.96 5.37
CA ARG A 27 -1.68 6.19 5.53
C ARG A 27 -0.86 5.16 4.77
N VAL A 28 -1.22 3.88 4.87
CA VAL A 28 -0.53 2.79 4.14
C VAL A 28 -0.56 3.06 2.64
N LEU A 29 -1.73 3.35 2.08
CA LEU A 29 -1.87 3.62 0.65
C LEU A 29 -1.15 4.90 0.24
N GLY A 30 -1.10 5.91 1.08
CA GLY A 30 -0.32 7.11 0.85
C GLY A 30 1.17 6.83 0.73
N HIS A 31 1.71 5.97 1.59
CA HIS A 31 3.12 5.55 1.51
C HIS A 31 3.40 4.70 0.29
N VAL A 32 2.49 3.80 -0.07
CA VAL A 32 2.60 3.00 -1.30
C VAL A 32 2.65 3.93 -2.51
N ARG A 33 1.77 4.92 -2.56
CA ARG A 33 1.76 5.91 -3.64
C ARG A 33 3.08 6.67 -3.75
N ALA A 34 3.58 7.18 -2.64
CA ALA A 34 4.84 7.92 -2.62
C ALA A 34 6.01 7.03 -3.07
N ASP A 35 6.01 5.76 -2.68
CA ASP A 35 7.03 4.81 -3.06
C ASP A 35 7.01 4.52 -4.57
N VAL A 36 5.81 4.32 -5.15
CA VAL A 36 5.67 4.12 -6.60
C VAL A 36 6.17 5.37 -7.35
N GLU A 37 5.81 6.55 -6.86
CA GLU A 37 6.17 7.82 -7.49
C GLU A 37 7.69 8.04 -7.54
N ARG A 38 8.41 7.63 -6.50
CA ARG A 38 9.88 7.76 -6.44
C ARG A 38 10.63 6.59 -7.06
N GLY A 39 9.93 5.59 -7.61
CA GLY A 39 10.54 4.41 -8.21
C GLY A 39 11.00 3.34 -7.22
N GLY A 40 10.40 3.29 -6.04
CA GLY A 40 10.70 2.29 -5.01
C GLY A 40 10.11 0.92 -5.28
N PRO A 41 10.29 -0.03 -4.34
CA PRO A 41 9.91 -1.44 -4.55
C PRO A 41 8.41 -1.68 -4.76
N CYS A 42 7.53 -0.80 -4.26
CA CYS A 42 6.09 -0.98 -4.46
C CYS A 42 5.69 -0.92 -5.93
N GLY A 43 6.46 -0.24 -6.77
CA GLY A 43 6.20 -0.19 -8.21
C GLY A 43 6.18 -1.56 -8.87
N ALA A 44 6.97 -2.50 -8.38
CA ALA A 44 7.03 -3.85 -8.92
C ALA A 44 5.70 -4.60 -8.78
N PHE A 45 4.93 -4.31 -7.74
CA PHE A 45 3.60 -4.90 -7.55
C PHE A 45 2.64 -4.51 -8.66
N PHE A 46 2.79 -3.30 -9.21
CA PHE A 46 1.85 -2.75 -10.19
C PHE A 46 2.29 -2.92 -11.64
N THR A 47 3.32 -3.69 -11.91
CA THR A 47 3.87 -3.87 -13.27
C THR A 47 2.81 -4.34 -14.27
N ALA A 48 1.91 -5.22 -13.85
CA ALA A 48 0.86 -5.77 -14.70
C ALA A 48 -0.18 -4.71 -15.10
N TRP A 49 -0.22 -3.58 -14.42
CA TRP A 49 -1.21 -2.50 -14.68
C TRP A 49 -0.57 -1.25 -15.29
N ASP A 50 0.63 -1.40 -15.87
CA ASP A 50 1.29 -0.34 -16.63
C ASP A 50 0.35 0.16 -17.74
N GLY A 51 0.16 1.48 -17.80
CA GLY A 51 -0.68 2.10 -18.82
C GLY A 51 -2.19 1.96 -18.62
N CYS A 52 -2.65 1.28 -17.59
CA CYS A 52 -4.08 1.13 -17.32
C CYS A 52 -4.69 2.46 -16.83
N SER A 53 -5.96 2.66 -17.19
CA SER A 53 -6.71 3.83 -16.75
C SER A 53 -7.14 3.71 -15.29
N LEU A 54 -7.48 4.85 -14.67
CA LEU A 54 -8.06 4.88 -13.33
C LEU A 54 -9.27 3.95 -13.23
N ARG A 55 -10.16 3.98 -14.22
CA ARG A 55 -11.37 3.16 -14.21
C ARG A 55 -11.05 1.67 -14.18
N GLU A 56 -10.11 1.21 -15.03
CA GLU A 56 -9.70 -0.19 -15.05
C GLU A 56 -9.14 -0.63 -13.69
N LEU A 57 -8.34 0.23 -13.08
CA LEU A 57 -7.72 -0.06 -11.77
C LEU A 57 -8.74 -0.10 -10.64
N MET A 58 -9.76 0.77 -10.70
CA MET A 58 -10.84 0.76 -9.69
C MET A 58 -11.73 -0.47 -9.88
N ASP A 59 -12.04 -0.86 -11.10
CA ASP A 59 -12.83 -2.06 -11.40
C ASP A 59 -12.12 -3.33 -10.89
N GLU A 60 -10.80 -3.37 -10.99
CA GLU A 60 -9.97 -4.49 -10.52
C GLU A 60 -9.63 -4.41 -9.02
N ALA A 61 -10.02 -3.34 -8.36
CA ALA A 61 -9.72 -3.10 -6.94
C ALA A 61 -8.22 -3.23 -6.62
N VAL A 62 -7.37 -2.72 -7.50
CA VAL A 62 -5.91 -2.92 -7.45
C VAL A 62 -5.30 -2.37 -6.16
N SER A 63 -5.74 -1.18 -5.72
CA SER A 63 -5.26 -0.58 -4.47
C SER A 63 -5.57 -1.45 -3.26
N LEU A 64 -6.73 -2.12 -3.25
CA LEU A 64 -7.13 -3.01 -2.17
C LEU A 64 -6.35 -4.31 -2.18
N ARG A 65 -5.82 -4.73 -3.32
CA ARG A 65 -5.01 -5.95 -3.42
C ARG A 65 -3.69 -5.80 -2.67
N ILE A 66 -3.00 -4.68 -2.82
CA ILE A 66 -1.76 -4.45 -2.07
C ILE A 66 -2.05 -4.26 -0.58
N LEU A 67 -3.11 -3.52 -0.25
CA LEU A 67 -3.52 -3.32 1.13
C LEU A 67 -3.85 -4.67 1.80
N GLY A 68 -4.63 -5.51 1.13
CA GLY A 68 -4.97 -6.85 1.62
C GLY A 68 -3.78 -7.77 1.74
N GLY A 69 -2.83 -7.70 0.80
CA GLY A 69 -1.59 -8.47 0.84
C GLY A 69 -0.73 -8.13 2.05
N LEU A 70 -0.58 -6.84 2.34
CA LEU A 70 0.15 -6.39 3.54
C LEU A 70 -0.57 -6.84 4.82
N GLN A 71 -1.89 -6.71 4.87
CA GLN A 71 -2.68 -7.17 6.01
C GLN A 71 -2.54 -8.69 6.21
N HIS A 72 -2.50 -9.46 5.13
CA HIS A 72 -2.29 -10.91 5.21
C HIS A 72 -0.93 -11.26 5.83
N LEU A 73 0.12 -10.54 5.47
CA LEU A 73 1.45 -10.74 6.06
C LEU A 73 1.42 -10.50 7.57
N VAL A 74 0.66 -9.51 8.03
CA VAL A 74 0.50 -9.20 9.45
C VAL A 74 -0.28 -10.32 10.16
N LEU A 75 -1.44 -10.69 9.62
CA LEU A 75 -2.33 -11.65 10.26
C LEU A 75 -1.77 -13.06 10.29
N SER A 76 -1.00 -13.45 9.27
CA SER A 76 -0.38 -14.77 9.21
C SER A 76 0.89 -14.91 10.05
N GLY A 77 1.42 -13.80 10.56
CA GLY A 77 2.69 -13.78 11.27
C GLY A 77 3.92 -13.91 10.37
N ALA A 78 3.73 -13.81 9.05
CA ALA A 78 4.81 -13.99 8.09
C ALA A 78 5.83 -12.85 8.12
N ASP A 79 5.43 -11.66 8.57
CA ASP A 79 6.29 -10.49 8.63
C ASP A 79 6.15 -9.77 9.99
N PRO A 80 6.90 -10.21 11.02
CA PRO A 80 6.82 -9.58 12.34
C PRO A 80 7.22 -8.11 12.35
N GLY A 81 8.16 -7.70 11.49
CA GLY A 81 8.58 -6.30 11.37
C GLY A 81 7.44 -5.40 10.87
N LEU A 82 6.66 -5.89 9.93
CA LEU A 82 5.46 -5.18 9.46
C LEU A 82 4.38 -5.17 10.53
N ALA A 83 4.14 -6.30 11.18
CA ALA A 83 3.14 -6.39 12.25
C ALA A 83 3.42 -5.41 13.38
N ALA A 84 4.68 -5.15 13.68
CA ALA A 84 5.09 -4.25 14.76
C ALA A 84 4.65 -2.79 14.54
N VAL A 85 4.40 -2.37 13.28
CA VAL A 85 3.95 -1.01 12.96
C VAL A 85 2.44 -0.93 12.69
N TYR A 86 1.74 -2.06 12.75
CA TYR A 86 0.28 -2.08 12.56
C TYR A 86 -0.46 -1.82 13.89
N PRO A 87 -1.68 -1.25 13.83
CA PRO A 87 -2.41 -0.83 15.04
C PRO A 87 -2.64 -1.93 16.06
N ALA A 88 -2.79 -3.18 15.63
CA ALA A 88 -3.04 -4.31 16.53
C ALA A 88 -1.90 -4.56 17.53
N SER A 89 -0.69 -4.07 17.23
CA SER A 89 0.46 -4.15 18.15
C SER A 89 0.43 -3.11 19.27
N GLY A 90 -0.48 -2.12 19.16
CA GLY A 90 -0.53 -0.98 20.06
C GLY A 90 0.46 0.13 19.68
N ALA A 91 1.21 -0.02 18.61
CA ALA A 91 2.20 0.96 18.17
C ALA A 91 1.54 2.14 17.45
N GLU A 92 2.17 3.31 17.60
CA GLU A 92 1.82 4.51 16.83
C GLU A 92 3.06 4.94 16.06
N PRO A 93 3.38 4.25 14.94
CA PRO A 93 4.61 4.53 14.21
C PRO A 93 4.56 5.90 13.54
N ASP A 94 5.73 6.57 13.46
CA ASP A 94 5.85 7.74 12.62
C ASP A 94 5.85 7.32 11.14
N ASP A 95 5.75 8.31 10.26
CA ASP A 95 5.67 8.04 8.82
C ASP A 95 6.93 7.33 8.28
N ALA A 96 8.10 7.67 8.78
CA ALA A 96 9.34 7.05 8.33
C ALA A 96 9.40 5.56 8.73
N ALA A 97 8.99 5.22 9.95
CA ALA A 97 8.95 3.84 10.42
C ALA A 97 7.95 3.01 9.63
N LEU A 98 6.77 3.56 9.38
CA LEU A 98 5.72 2.88 8.61
C LEU A 98 6.17 2.66 7.16
N ALA A 99 6.68 3.68 6.50
CA ALA A 99 7.16 3.59 5.13
C ALA A 99 8.29 2.55 4.99
N SER A 100 9.24 2.55 5.91
CA SER A 100 10.36 1.61 5.93
C SER A 100 9.89 0.17 6.06
N ALA A 101 8.93 -0.09 6.96
CA ALA A 101 8.38 -1.43 7.16
C ALA A 101 7.63 -1.94 5.92
N ILE A 102 6.85 -1.07 5.27
CA ILE A 102 6.13 -1.40 4.04
C ILE A 102 7.12 -1.74 2.91
N ASP A 103 8.14 -0.91 2.73
CA ASP A 103 9.14 -1.13 1.67
C ASP A 103 9.88 -2.45 1.87
N ARG A 104 10.26 -2.78 3.09
CA ARG A 104 10.93 -4.06 3.38
C ARG A 104 10.01 -5.25 3.12
N ALA A 105 8.73 -5.15 3.49
CA ALA A 105 7.75 -6.21 3.28
C ALA A 105 7.55 -6.47 1.79
N VAL A 106 7.41 -5.42 0.98
CA VAL A 106 7.21 -5.53 -0.47
C VAL A 106 8.48 -6.03 -1.15
N ALA A 107 9.64 -5.49 -0.77
CA ALA A 107 10.94 -5.91 -1.34
C ALA A 107 11.29 -7.36 -1.01
N GLY A 108 10.69 -7.92 0.04
CA GLY A 108 10.88 -9.32 0.42
C GLY A 108 10.31 -10.34 -0.57
N GLY A 109 9.76 -9.92 -1.71
CA GLY A 109 9.31 -10.80 -2.77
C GLY A 109 7.90 -11.34 -2.59
N ARG A 110 7.06 -10.62 -1.92
CA ARG A 110 5.67 -11.02 -1.64
C ARG A 110 4.72 -10.64 -2.75
#